data_e6e4ea2cc008a18ee35f3fd21da59a9f
#
_entry.id   e6e4ea2cc008a18ee35f3fd21da59a9f
#
_cell.length_a   1.000
_cell.length_b   1.000
_cell.length_c   1.000
_cell.angle_alpha   90.00
_cell.angle_beta   90.00
_cell.angle_gamma   90.00
#
_symmetry.space_group_name_H-M   'P 1'
#
loop_
_entity.id
_entity.type
_entity.pdbx_description
1 polymer ?
#
loop_
_entity_poly.entity_id
_entity_poly.type
_entity_poly.pdbx_seq_one_letter_code
_entity_poly.pdbx_strand_id
1 'polypeptide(L)'
;MGFFQTTIETRELHKKEKLRTHYYRNNFKQILKAFQEIVEQDNMEIYDVNERYGDVFLVGDGYEVIASVIQITPIETSVDFKVNWFSTFGLNRPEKKAVHLYEELDKRLTFKGTVLHP
;
A
#
# COMPACT_ATOMS: atom_id res chain seq x y z
N MET A 1 23.49 19.26 -1.74
CA MET A 1 22.79 19.03 -1.49
C MET A 1 21.98 18.28 -1.93
N GLY A 2 21.65 17.64 -2.36
CA GLY A 2 20.89 16.85 -3.07
C GLY A 2 20.16 15.80 -2.39
N PHE A 3 19.04 16.19 -1.95
CA PHE A 3 18.13 15.26 -1.48
C PHE A 3 17.20 14.96 -2.58
N PHE A 4 17.12 13.75 -3.03
CA PHE A 4 16.16 13.31 -4.03
C PHE A 4 15.09 12.47 -3.38
N GLN A 5 13.84 12.76 -3.73
CA GLN A 5 12.70 11.97 -3.32
C GLN A 5 12.03 11.45 -4.57
N THR A 6 11.85 10.15 -4.66
CA THR A 6 11.07 9.53 -5.72
C THR A 6 9.75 9.07 -5.12
N THR A 7 8.66 9.49 -5.74
CA THR A 7 7.31 9.15 -5.25
C THR A 7 6.56 8.39 -6.31
N ILE A 8 5.89 7.33 -5.89
CA ILE A 8 4.97 6.56 -6.73
C ILE A 8 3.64 6.45 -6.01
N GLU A 9 2.57 6.58 -6.78
CA GLU A 9 1.22 6.37 -6.28
C GLU A 9 0.50 5.34 -7.13
N THR A 10 -0.17 4.41 -6.49
CA THR A 10 -1.09 3.51 -7.18
C THR A 10 -2.42 4.23 -7.35
N ARG A 11 -3.18 3.85 -8.36
CA ARG A 11 -4.50 4.42 -8.60
C ARG A 11 -5.31 3.52 -9.52
N GLU A 12 -6.60 3.78 -9.55
CA GLU A 12 -7.58 2.93 -10.23
C GLU A 12 -7.28 2.68 -11.71
N LEU A 13 -6.95 3.71 -12.45
CA LEU A 13 -6.69 3.60 -13.88
C LEU A 13 -5.23 3.84 -14.22
N HIS A 14 -4.33 3.40 -13.36
CA HIS A 14 -2.90 3.56 -13.61
C HIS A 14 -2.51 2.89 -14.92
N LYS A 15 -1.63 3.54 -15.69
CA LYS A 15 -1.10 3.01 -16.94
C LYS A 15 -0.50 1.62 -16.76
N LYS A 16 0.29 1.44 -15.68
CA LYS A 16 0.88 0.16 -15.35
C LYS A 16 -0.12 -0.63 -14.53
N GLU A 17 -0.55 -1.75 -15.05
CA GLU A 17 -1.53 -2.60 -14.39
C GLU A 17 -1.13 -2.99 -12.98
N LYS A 18 0.16 -3.25 -12.77
CA LYS A 18 0.67 -3.63 -11.46
C LYS A 18 0.62 -2.51 -10.41
N LEU A 19 0.34 -1.27 -10.82
CA LEU A 19 0.19 -0.13 -9.92
C LEU A 19 -1.26 0.35 -9.83
N ARG A 20 -2.19 -0.51 -10.17
CA ARG A 20 -3.61 -0.20 -10.02
C ARG A 20 -4.09 -0.54 -8.62
N THR A 21 -5.17 0.11 -8.22
CA THR A 21 -5.84 -0.14 -6.95
C THR A 21 -6.20 -1.62 -6.80
N HIS A 22 -5.95 -2.20 -5.63
CA HIS A 22 -6.41 -3.55 -5.31
C HIS A 22 -7.65 -3.49 -4.45
N TYR A 23 -8.59 -4.35 -4.74
CA TYR A 23 -9.86 -4.47 -4.00
C TYR A 23 -9.89 -5.80 -3.26
N TYR A 24 -10.35 -5.75 -2.01
CA TYR A 24 -10.37 -6.92 -1.13
C TYR A 24 -11.74 -7.07 -0.49
N ARG A 25 -12.16 -8.31 -0.29
CA ARG A 25 -13.39 -8.63 0.45
C ARG A 25 -13.04 -8.76 1.92
N ASN A 26 -12.51 -7.69 2.47
CA ASN A 26 -12.04 -7.64 3.84
C ASN A 26 -12.38 -6.27 4.43
N ASN A 27 -12.50 -6.21 5.75
CA ASN A 27 -12.73 -4.94 6.43
C ASN A 27 -11.40 -4.29 6.83
N PHE A 28 -11.49 -3.07 7.33
CA PHE A 28 -10.31 -2.30 7.74
C PHE A 28 -9.45 -3.05 8.77
N LYS A 29 -10.08 -3.67 9.76
CA LYS A 29 -9.35 -4.38 10.82
C LYS A 29 -8.54 -5.55 10.27
N GLN A 30 -9.10 -6.28 9.32
CA GLN A 30 -8.41 -7.40 8.69
C GLN A 30 -7.23 -6.90 7.86
N ILE A 31 -7.40 -5.79 7.17
CA ILE A 31 -6.32 -5.21 6.36
C ILE A 31 -5.23 -4.66 7.29
N LEU A 32 -5.59 -3.99 8.37
CA LEU A 32 -4.61 -3.50 9.35
C LEU A 32 -3.80 -4.66 9.94
N LYS A 33 -4.47 -5.77 10.26
CA LYS A 33 -3.77 -6.95 10.77
C LYS A 33 -2.77 -7.48 9.75
N ALA A 34 -3.15 -7.50 8.47
CA ALA A 34 -2.23 -7.90 7.41
C ALA A 34 -1.00 -6.98 7.36
N PHE A 35 -1.20 -5.67 7.49
CA PHE A 35 -0.07 -4.73 7.54
C PHE A 35 0.82 -4.99 8.77
N GLN A 36 0.24 -5.31 9.90
CA GLN A 36 1.02 -5.63 11.11
C GLN A 36 1.97 -6.81 10.86
N GLU A 37 1.50 -7.82 10.15
CA GLU A 37 2.32 -8.97 9.79
C GLU A 37 3.40 -8.61 8.77
N ILE A 38 3.03 -7.82 7.78
CA ILE A 38 3.96 -7.43 6.71
C ILE A 38 5.10 -6.56 7.24
N VAL A 39 4.80 -5.59 8.10
CA VAL A 39 5.85 -4.71 8.62
C VAL A 39 6.84 -5.48 9.48
N GLU A 40 6.38 -6.49 10.22
CA GLU A 40 7.27 -7.34 10.99
C GLU A 40 8.18 -8.14 10.08
N GLN A 41 7.62 -8.71 9.01
CA GLN A 41 8.38 -9.46 8.02
C GLN A 41 9.42 -8.59 7.30
N ASP A 42 9.06 -7.37 6.96
CA ASP A 42 9.87 -6.47 6.13
C ASP A 42 10.74 -5.50 6.92
N ASN A 43 10.83 -5.65 8.23
CA ASN A 43 11.57 -4.71 9.10
C ASN A 43 11.10 -3.27 8.94
N MET A 44 9.79 -3.10 8.87
CA MET A 44 9.15 -1.80 8.84
C MET A 44 8.41 -1.55 10.14
N GLU A 45 7.86 -0.38 10.29
CA GLU A 45 7.02 -0.04 11.44
C GLU A 45 5.76 0.68 10.97
N ILE A 46 4.64 0.44 11.67
CA ILE A 46 3.45 1.27 11.53
C ILE A 46 3.62 2.41 12.53
N TYR A 47 3.79 3.63 12.05
CA TYR A 47 4.01 4.75 12.95
C TYR A 47 2.75 5.56 13.22
N ASP A 48 1.69 5.38 12.43
CA ASP A 48 0.41 6.03 12.68
C ASP A 48 -0.70 5.33 11.91
N VAL A 49 -1.89 5.39 12.47
CA VAL A 49 -3.10 4.86 11.85
C VAL A 49 -4.20 5.89 12.04
N ASN A 50 -4.76 6.39 10.94
CA ASN A 50 -5.93 7.25 10.99
C ASN A 50 -7.13 6.45 10.51
N GLU A 51 -7.81 5.80 11.44
CA GLU A 51 -8.93 4.92 11.11
C GLU A 51 -10.09 5.66 10.46
N ARG A 52 -10.28 6.93 10.84
CA ARG A 52 -11.37 7.75 10.30
C ARG A 52 -11.24 7.96 8.79
N TYR A 53 -10.02 8.21 8.33
CA TYR A 53 -9.75 8.44 6.90
C TYR A 53 -9.22 7.21 6.20
N GLY A 54 -8.92 6.16 6.97
CA GLY A 54 -8.40 4.92 6.41
C GLY A 54 -6.92 4.96 6.04
N ASP A 55 -6.16 5.89 6.59
CA ASP A 55 -4.74 6.00 6.28
C ASP A 55 -3.91 5.20 7.27
N VAL A 56 -3.02 4.38 6.72
CA VAL A 56 -2.05 3.62 7.51
C VAL A 56 -0.66 4.06 7.07
N PHE A 57 0.11 4.57 8.01
CA PHE A 57 1.44 5.14 7.75
C PHE A 57 2.51 4.15 8.15
N LEU A 58 3.29 3.72 7.16
CA LEU A 58 4.35 2.74 7.34
C LEU A 58 5.69 3.40 7.07
N VAL A 59 6.71 3.00 7.79
CA VAL A 59 8.06 3.53 7.58
C VAL A 59 9.07 2.40 7.55
N GLY A 60 10.00 2.48 6.62
CA GLY A 60 11.13 1.58 6.52
C GLY A 60 12.42 2.38 6.47
N ASP A 61 13.52 1.71 6.15
CA ASP A 61 14.82 2.36 6.08
C ASP A 61 14.95 3.15 4.77
N GLY A 62 14.87 4.47 4.88
CA GLY A 62 15.01 5.36 3.74
C GLY A 62 13.75 5.52 2.90
N TYR A 63 12.60 5.09 3.39
CA TYR A 63 11.34 5.27 2.67
C TYR A 63 10.15 5.25 3.61
N GLU A 64 9.04 5.78 3.13
CA GLU A 64 7.77 5.69 3.84
C GLU A 64 6.66 5.29 2.86
N VAL A 65 5.61 4.69 3.40
CA VAL A 65 4.45 4.28 2.62
C VAL A 65 3.20 4.79 3.32
N ILE A 66 2.33 5.42 2.56
CA ILE A 66 1.01 5.79 3.05
C ILE A 66 0.02 4.88 2.32
N ALA A 67 -0.64 4.03 3.08
CA ALA A 67 -1.67 3.15 2.55
C ALA A 67 -3.03 3.81 2.77
N SER A 68 -3.79 4.00 1.70
CA SER A 68 -5.16 4.51 1.76
C SER A 68 -6.11 3.35 1.67
N VAL A 69 -6.77 3.05 2.77
CA VAL A 69 -7.66 1.91 2.92
C VAL A 69 -9.08 2.43 3.01
N ILE A 70 -9.84 2.30 1.92
CA ILE A 70 -11.17 2.89 1.82
C ILE A 70 -12.21 1.80 1.72
N GLN A 71 -13.09 1.72 2.71
CA GLN A 71 -14.20 0.79 2.68
C GLN A 71 -15.27 1.32 1.73
N ILE A 72 -15.55 0.56 0.67
CA ILE A 72 -16.48 0.96 -0.40
C ILE A 72 -17.87 0.43 -0.10
N THR A 73 -17.96 -0.81 0.35
CA THR A 73 -19.19 -1.44 0.80
C THR A 73 -18.90 -2.11 2.14
N PRO A 74 -19.91 -2.59 2.86
CA PRO A 74 -19.65 -3.29 4.13
C PRO A 74 -18.70 -4.48 4.01
N ILE A 75 -18.52 -5.03 2.81
CA ILE A 75 -17.70 -6.21 2.60
C ILE A 75 -16.56 -6.01 1.61
N GLU A 76 -16.39 -4.79 1.10
CA GLU A 76 -15.33 -4.54 0.10
C GLU A 76 -14.54 -3.29 0.45
N THR A 77 -13.23 -3.38 0.32
CA THR A 77 -12.30 -2.31 0.66
C THR A 77 -11.24 -2.17 -0.43
N SER A 78 -10.91 -0.93 -0.77
CA SER A 78 -9.82 -0.65 -1.71
C SER A 78 -8.56 -0.29 -0.95
N VAL A 79 -7.41 -0.63 -1.52
CA VAL A 79 -6.12 -0.25 -0.97
C VAL A 79 -5.27 0.37 -2.07
N ASP A 80 -4.79 1.58 -1.80
CA ASP A 80 -3.83 2.28 -2.64
C ASP A 80 -2.60 2.64 -1.83
N PHE A 81 -1.48 2.81 -2.50
CA PHE A 81 -0.22 3.16 -1.86
C PHE A 81 0.38 4.42 -2.45
N LYS A 82 0.94 5.24 -1.57
CA LYS A 82 1.87 6.30 -1.96
C LYS A 82 3.20 5.95 -1.32
N VAL A 83 4.21 5.70 -2.13
CA VAL A 83 5.54 5.31 -1.66
C VAL A 83 6.50 6.46 -1.91
N ASN A 84 7.08 6.99 -0.86
CA ASN A 84 8.10 8.05 -0.92
C ASN A 84 9.45 7.43 -0.60
N TRP A 85 10.37 7.50 -1.55
CA TRP A 85 11.72 6.95 -1.41
C TRP A 85 12.74 8.07 -1.30
N PHE A 86 13.48 8.08 -0.20
CA PHE A 86 14.44 9.15 0.11
C PHE A 86 15.87 8.65 -0.14
N SER A 87 16.22 8.47 -1.42
CA SER A 87 17.53 7.97 -1.79
C SER A 87 17.96 8.51 -3.14
N THR A 88 19.26 8.71 -3.31
CA THR A 88 19.83 9.15 -4.58
C THR A 88 19.83 8.05 -5.63
N PHE A 89 19.68 6.79 -5.21
CA PHE A 89 19.73 5.64 -6.11
C PHE A 89 18.44 4.82 -6.04
N GLY A 90 17.31 5.50 -6.07
CA GLY A 90 16.03 4.87 -5.87
C GLY A 90 15.31 4.41 -7.12
N LEU A 91 16.00 4.22 -8.23
CA LEU A 91 15.37 3.82 -9.49
C LEU A 91 14.53 2.55 -9.32
N ASN A 92 13.23 2.65 -9.60
CA ASN A 92 12.27 1.55 -9.53
C ASN A 92 12.03 0.96 -8.14
N ARG A 93 12.71 1.43 -7.11
CA ARG A 93 12.52 0.90 -5.75
C ARG A 93 11.14 1.20 -5.18
N PRO A 94 10.60 2.43 -5.32
CA PRO A 94 9.24 2.67 -4.83
C PRO A 94 8.20 1.85 -5.57
N GLU A 95 8.35 1.66 -6.89
CA GLU A 95 7.44 0.81 -7.65
C GLU A 95 7.52 -0.65 -7.17
N LYS A 96 8.73 -1.17 -7.01
CA LYS A 96 8.93 -2.53 -6.53
C LYS A 96 8.33 -2.72 -5.13
N LYS A 97 8.45 -1.71 -4.27
CA LYS A 97 7.87 -1.78 -2.94
C LYS A 97 6.35 -1.83 -2.98
N ALA A 98 5.73 -0.99 -3.82
CA ALA A 98 4.27 -1.00 -3.97
C ALA A 98 3.78 -2.36 -4.47
N VAL A 99 4.45 -2.91 -5.49
CA VAL A 99 4.09 -4.23 -6.03
C VAL A 99 4.27 -5.31 -4.96
N HIS A 100 5.37 -5.27 -4.22
CA HIS A 100 5.64 -6.23 -3.15
C HIS A 100 4.56 -6.17 -2.06
N LEU A 101 4.16 -4.97 -1.65
CA LEU A 101 3.11 -4.83 -0.64
C LEU A 101 1.78 -5.41 -1.13
N TYR A 102 1.43 -5.18 -2.39
CA TYR A 102 0.24 -5.79 -2.96
C TYR A 102 0.33 -7.32 -2.97
N GLU A 103 1.46 -7.86 -3.36
CA GLU A 103 1.67 -9.31 -3.35
C GLU A 103 1.48 -9.88 -1.95
N GLU A 104 2.02 -9.20 -0.95
CA GLU A 104 1.91 -9.65 0.44
C GLU A 104 0.49 -9.52 0.99
N LEU A 105 -0.22 -8.46 0.62
CA LEU A 105 -1.62 -8.32 0.97
C LEU A 105 -2.47 -9.40 0.30
N ASP A 106 -2.23 -9.65 -0.99
CA ASP A 106 -3.00 -10.63 -1.75
C ASP A 106 -2.88 -12.04 -1.17
N LYS A 107 -1.74 -12.35 -0.56
CA LYS A 107 -1.53 -13.66 0.09
C LYS A 107 -2.32 -13.81 1.39
N ARG A 108 -2.58 -12.70 2.08
CA ARG A 108 -3.19 -12.70 3.42
C ARG A 108 -4.68 -12.37 3.42
N LEU A 109 -5.16 -11.76 2.35
CA LEU A 109 -6.52 -11.23 2.26
C LEU A 109 -7.27 -11.90 1.12
N THR A 110 -8.56 -11.61 1.04
CA THR A 110 -9.40 -12.10 -0.05
C THR A 110 -9.36 -11.10 -1.20
N PHE A 111 -8.40 -11.26 -2.09
CA PHE A 111 -8.20 -10.37 -3.22
C PHE A 111 -9.33 -10.53 -4.23
N LYS A 112 -9.97 -9.42 -4.58
CA LYS A 112 -11.08 -9.42 -5.53
C LYS A 112 -10.63 -9.08 -6.95
N GLY A 113 -9.63 -8.24 -7.09
CA GLY A 113 -9.15 -7.79 -8.39
C GLY A 113 -8.77 -6.33 -8.37
N THR A 114 -8.50 -5.78 -9.56
CA THR A 114 -8.09 -4.39 -9.74
C THR A 114 -9.20 -3.52 -10.32
N VAL A 115 -10.41 -4.05 -10.43
CA VAL A 115 -11.59 -3.29 -10.86
C VAL A 115 -12.72 -3.52 -9.87
N LEU A 116 -13.48 -2.48 -9.62
CA LEU A 116 -14.58 -2.53 -8.66
C LEU A 116 -15.73 -3.41 -9.16
N HIS A 117 -16.01 -3.32 -10.45
CA HIS A 117 -17.04 -4.13 -11.11
C HIS A 117 -16.38 -5.01 -12.15
N PRO A 118 -16.13 -6.27 -11.84
CA PRO A 118 -15.53 -7.19 -12.81
C PRO A 118 -16.51 -7.57 -13.91
#